data_d7b57791e6326a2029892a07d13a023d
#
_entry.id   d7b57791e6326a2029892a07d13a023d
#
_cell.length_a   1.000
_cell.length_b   1.000
_cell.length_c   1.000
_cell.angle_alpha   90.00
_cell.angle_beta   90.00
_cell.angle_gamma   90.00
#
_symmetry.space_group_name_H-M   'P 1'
#
loop_
_entity.id
_entity.type
_entity.pdbx_description
1 polymer ?
#
loop_
_entity_poly.entity_id
_entity_poly.type
_entity_poly.pdbx_seq_one_letter_code
_entity_poly.pdbx_strand_id
1 'polypeptide(L)'
;NENTLNHRCPYCGDSQKNVYKSRGYHFVKEQSFIYKCHNCGKTTSSVNFLKENFPQIHREYLKEYLSEQGHKPKRKMPSSDKFKFTPRADILNKNGSNSDKLSNLEKNNSLRAIAFPVVEKNEARQYLVDRKVPDYAMKDLWFVPQAQTLHLLSSKYTDRVLGNDPRIVLPFYNENGELVGVSGRAINDSPLRYLTMRFRDDVPLIFNLNNVDRTKTIYVTEGPIDSLFLPNGIAVA
;
A
#
# COMPACT_ATOMS: atom_id res chain seq x y z
N ASN A 1 34.48 6.66 4.29
CA ASN A 1 33.52 5.88 3.48
C ASN A 1 32.73 6.86 2.61
N GLU A 2 32.92 6.80 1.30
CA GLU A 2 32.37 7.74 0.31
C GLU A 2 30.84 7.77 0.24
N ASN A 3 30.14 6.86 0.90
CA ASN A 3 28.68 6.70 0.83
C ASN A 3 27.95 7.04 2.13
N THR A 4 28.54 7.87 3.00
CA THR A 4 27.93 8.24 4.28
C THR A 4 27.95 9.75 4.45
N LEU A 5 26.77 10.35 4.62
CA LEU A 5 26.64 11.76 4.98
C LEU A 5 26.41 11.89 6.49
N ASN A 6 27.20 12.75 7.14
CA ASN A 6 27.07 13.03 8.56
C ASN A 6 26.67 14.49 8.80
N HIS A 7 25.67 14.71 9.63
CA HIS A 7 25.21 16.04 10.03
C HIS A 7 24.55 16.04 11.41
N ARG A 8 24.26 17.21 11.96
CA ARG A 8 23.50 17.32 13.20
C ARG A 8 22.07 16.84 13.03
N CYS A 9 21.58 16.09 14.01
CA CYS A 9 20.23 15.56 13.99
C CYS A 9 19.20 16.68 14.17
N PRO A 10 18.26 16.88 13.22
CA PRO A 10 17.22 17.91 13.36
C PRO A 10 16.15 17.52 14.40
N TYR A 11 16.03 16.25 14.75
CA TYR A 11 15.03 15.78 15.72
C TYR A 11 15.43 16.03 17.17
N CYS A 12 16.70 15.88 17.52
CA CYS A 12 17.17 16.03 18.90
C CYS A 12 18.24 17.09 19.08
N GLY A 13 18.70 17.76 18.02
CA GLY A 13 19.75 18.76 18.06
C GLY A 13 21.13 18.23 18.46
N ASP A 14 21.30 16.89 18.54
CA ASP A 14 22.52 16.21 19.00
C ASP A 14 22.99 16.64 20.41
N SER A 15 24.28 16.85 20.58
CA SER A 15 24.86 17.26 21.85
C SER A 15 24.67 18.77 22.09
N GLN A 16 23.96 19.13 23.15
CA GLN A 16 23.85 20.53 23.56
C GLN A 16 25.18 21.08 24.14
N LYS A 17 26.05 20.19 24.65
CA LYS A 17 27.35 20.58 25.23
C LYS A 17 28.47 20.77 24.20
N ASN A 18 28.31 20.22 22.99
CA ASN A 18 29.31 20.32 21.93
C ASN A 18 28.67 20.46 20.57
N VAL A 19 28.67 21.69 20.05
CA VAL A 19 28.07 22.07 18.76
C VAL A 19 28.71 21.41 17.55
N TYR A 20 29.95 20.92 17.67
CA TYR A 20 30.67 20.25 16.59
C TYR A 20 30.39 18.74 16.51
N LYS A 21 29.68 18.16 17.48
CA LYS A 21 29.30 16.75 17.42
C LYS A 21 28.05 16.56 16.58
N SER A 22 28.21 15.81 15.49
CA SER A 22 27.14 15.38 14.56
C SER A 22 26.95 13.87 14.66
N ARG A 23 25.74 13.42 14.99
CA ARG A 23 25.41 12.00 15.19
C ARG A 23 24.29 11.50 14.29
N GLY A 24 23.81 12.34 13.39
CA GLY A 24 22.90 11.97 12.32
C GLY A 24 23.67 11.49 11.11
N TYR A 25 23.33 10.31 10.58
CA TYR A 25 23.99 9.69 9.46
C TYR A 25 22.99 9.26 8.41
N HIS A 26 23.27 9.56 7.14
CA HIS A 26 22.65 8.90 6.00
C HIS A 26 23.62 7.89 5.41
N PHE A 27 23.13 6.70 5.14
CA PHE A 27 23.92 5.60 4.54
C PHE A 27 23.03 4.67 3.73
N VAL A 28 23.66 3.93 2.83
CA VAL A 28 22.99 2.91 2.03
C VAL A 28 23.01 1.58 2.79
N LYS A 29 21.83 0.98 2.95
CA LYS A 29 21.67 -0.38 3.47
C LYS A 29 20.68 -1.13 2.55
N GLU A 30 21.12 -2.27 2.01
CA GLU A 30 20.29 -3.14 1.17
C GLU A 30 19.54 -2.36 0.06
N GLN A 31 20.28 -1.51 -0.69
CA GLN A 31 19.77 -0.64 -1.75
C GLN A 31 18.83 0.48 -1.28
N SER A 32 18.66 0.67 0.01
CA SER A 32 17.84 1.74 0.60
C SER A 32 18.71 2.80 1.24
N PHE A 33 18.37 4.09 0.99
CA PHE A 33 19.04 5.21 1.63
C PHE A 33 18.35 5.56 2.95
N ILE A 34 19.05 5.33 4.08
CA ILE A 34 18.50 5.39 5.43
C ILE A 34 19.17 6.51 6.23
N TYR A 35 18.35 7.23 7.01
CA TYR A 35 18.82 8.12 8.07
C TYR A 35 18.80 7.40 9.42
N LYS A 36 19.85 7.58 10.24
CA LYS A 36 19.91 7.14 11.64
C LYS A 36 20.67 8.15 12.50
N CYS A 37 20.09 8.51 13.64
CA CYS A 37 20.76 9.29 14.67
C CYS A 37 21.26 8.38 15.81
N HIS A 38 22.54 8.42 16.09
CA HIS A 38 23.15 7.65 17.20
C HIS A 38 22.96 8.30 18.58
N ASN A 39 22.36 9.52 18.65
CA ASN A 39 22.07 10.18 19.92
C ASN A 39 20.65 9.86 20.43
N CYS A 40 19.63 10.03 19.57
CA CYS A 40 18.23 9.81 19.97
C CYS A 40 17.65 8.48 19.43
N GLY A 41 18.40 7.71 18.65
CA GLY A 41 17.94 6.43 18.08
C GLY A 41 16.99 6.56 16.90
N LYS A 42 16.54 7.76 16.53
CA LYS A 42 15.62 7.96 15.38
C LYS A 42 16.21 7.33 14.13
N THR A 43 15.46 6.43 13.52
CA THR A 43 15.78 5.79 12.24
C THR A 43 14.59 5.95 11.30
N THR A 44 14.86 6.36 10.05
CA THR A 44 13.84 6.55 9.02
C THR A 44 14.46 6.46 7.63
N SER A 45 13.67 6.29 6.57
CA SER A 45 14.19 6.44 5.20
C SER A 45 14.62 7.88 4.95
N SER A 46 15.64 8.09 4.09
CA SER A 46 16.07 9.45 3.75
C SER A 46 14.97 10.26 3.07
N VAL A 47 14.07 9.63 2.33
CA VAL A 47 12.90 10.29 1.73
C VAL A 47 11.95 10.83 2.81
N ASN A 48 11.63 10.03 3.83
CA ASN A 48 10.81 10.49 4.95
C ASN A 48 11.52 11.56 5.79
N PHE A 49 12.84 11.44 5.96
CA PHE A 49 13.65 12.46 6.60
C PHE A 49 13.53 13.82 5.89
N LEU A 50 13.64 13.82 4.54
CA LEU A 50 13.46 15.03 3.73
C LEU A 50 12.01 15.57 3.87
N LYS A 51 11.02 14.70 3.83
CA LYS A 51 9.61 15.10 3.97
C LYS A 51 9.33 15.80 5.31
N GLU A 52 9.88 15.25 6.40
CA GLU A 52 9.64 15.76 7.76
C GLU A 52 10.42 17.05 8.06
N ASN A 53 11.66 17.17 7.55
CA ASN A 53 12.56 18.27 7.93
C ASN A 53 12.79 19.31 6.82
N PHE A 54 12.65 18.91 5.55
CA PHE A 54 12.93 19.73 4.37
C PHE A 54 11.87 19.56 3.26
N PRO A 55 10.61 19.98 3.49
CA PRO A 55 9.49 19.71 2.56
C PRO A 55 9.69 20.29 1.15
N GLN A 56 10.48 21.36 1.01
CA GLN A 56 10.78 21.94 -0.30
C GLN A 56 11.72 21.04 -1.09
N ILE A 57 12.83 20.60 -0.47
CA ILE A 57 13.78 19.67 -1.08
C ILE A 57 13.12 18.34 -1.40
N HIS A 58 12.23 17.86 -0.53
CA HIS A 58 11.45 16.66 -0.80
C HIS A 58 10.59 16.77 -2.07
N ARG A 59 9.97 17.94 -2.31
CA ARG A 59 9.18 18.19 -3.53
C ARG A 59 10.05 18.22 -4.78
N GLU A 60 11.24 18.80 -4.70
CA GLU A 60 12.22 18.80 -5.80
C GLU A 60 12.70 17.39 -6.11
N TYR A 61 13.11 16.65 -5.09
CA TYR A 61 13.49 15.25 -5.21
C TYR A 61 12.41 14.39 -5.89
N LEU A 62 11.14 14.59 -5.51
CA LEU A 62 10.03 13.85 -6.14
C LEU A 62 9.86 14.22 -7.62
N LYS A 63 10.04 15.49 -8.00
CA LYS A 63 9.99 15.92 -9.41
C LYS A 63 11.09 15.27 -10.23
N GLU A 64 12.33 15.26 -9.74
CA GLU A 64 13.47 14.62 -10.39
C GLU A 64 13.25 13.11 -10.51
N TYR A 65 12.89 12.46 -9.41
CA TYR A 65 12.61 11.01 -9.38
C TYR A 65 11.54 10.60 -10.39
N LEU A 66 10.46 11.37 -10.51
CA LEU A 66 9.39 11.12 -11.48
C LEU A 66 9.86 11.36 -12.93
N SER A 67 10.71 12.38 -13.16
CA SER A 67 11.27 12.65 -14.48
C SER A 67 12.21 11.54 -14.94
N GLU A 68 13.04 11.01 -14.06
CA GLU A 68 13.96 9.91 -14.34
C GLU A 68 13.24 8.58 -14.62
N GLN A 69 12.12 8.31 -13.94
CA GLN A 69 11.31 7.11 -14.18
C GLN A 69 10.70 7.11 -15.60
N GLY A 70 10.44 8.31 -16.17
CA GLY A 70 9.97 8.46 -17.56
C GLY A 70 11.00 8.10 -18.63
N HIS A 71 12.28 7.97 -18.29
CA HIS A 71 13.39 7.77 -19.23
C HIS A 71 14.05 6.37 -19.14
N LYS A 72 13.55 5.46 -18.29
CA LYS A 72 14.07 4.08 -18.28
C LYS A 72 13.65 3.37 -19.55
N PRO A 73 14.59 2.78 -20.33
CA PRO A 73 14.23 2.01 -21.51
C PRO A 73 13.32 0.87 -21.07
N LYS A 74 12.12 0.83 -21.65
CA LYS A 74 11.14 -0.23 -21.42
C LYS A 74 11.82 -1.57 -21.70
N ARG A 75 12.06 -2.39 -20.68
CA ARG A 75 12.30 -3.80 -20.91
C ARG A 75 11.14 -4.31 -21.77
N LYS A 76 11.45 -4.79 -22.96
CA LYS A 76 10.46 -5.40 -23.84
C LYS A 76 9.85 -6.58 -23.10
N MET A 77 8.67 -6.38 -22.55
CA MET A 77 7.78 -7.47 -22.16
C MET A 77 7.27 -8.10 -23.47
N PRO A 78 7.12 -9.43 -23.55
CA PRO A 78 6.51 -10.06 -24.72
C PRO A 78 5.11 -9.46 -24.90
N SER A 79 4.83 -9.05 -26.13
CA SER A 79 3.57 -8.43 -26.55
C SER A 79 2.40 -9.35 -26.25
N SER A 80 1.63 -9.05 -25.23
CA SER A 80 0.26 -9.52 -25.11
C SER A 80 -0.67 -8.45 -25.69
N ASP A 81 -0.81 -8.49 -27.01
CA ASP A 81 -1.68 -7.62 -27.81
C ASP A 81 -3.17 -7.91 -27.55
N LYS A 82 -3.67 -7.89 -26.31
CA LYS A 82 -5.12 -8.09 -26.08
C LYS A 82 -5.75 -7.35 -24.90
N PHE A 83 -5.08 -6.44 -24.22
CA PHE A 83 -5.80 -5.61 -23.24
C PHE A 83 -5.50 -4.13 -23.43
N LYS A 84 -6.26 -3.47 -24.31
CA LYS A 84 -6.41 -2.01 -24.28
C LYS A 84 -7.32 -1.67 -23.09
N PHE A 85 -6.73 -1.35 -21.97
CA PHE A 85 -7.45 -0.68 -20.89
C PHE A 85 -7.66 0.77 -21.29
N THR A 86 -8.87 1.11 -21.68
CA THR A 86 -9.36 2.50 -21.68
C THR A 86 -10.01 2.73 -20.32
N PRO A 87 -9.40 3.57 -19.43
CA PRO A 87 -10.13 4.00 -18.24
C PRO A 87 -11.43 4.69 -18.72
N ARG A 88 -12.56 4.28 -18.20
CA ARG A 88 -13.80 5.06 -18.35
C ARG A 88 -13.61 6.37 -17.58
N ALA A 89 -12.99 7.34 -18.23
CA ALA A 89 -12.75 8.69 -17.70
C ALA A 89 -14.04 9.47 -17.40
N ASP A 90 -15.17 8.96 -17.85
CA ASP A 90 -16.44 9.71 -17.83
C ASP A 90 -17.15 9.67 -16.47
N ILE A 91 -16.72 8.83 -15.54
CA ILE A 91 -17.33 8.69 -14.20
C ILE A 91 -16.65 9.57 -13.14
N LEU A 92 -15.42 10.05 -13.39
CA LEU A 92 -14.61 10.73 -12.37
C LEU A 92 -14.61 12.26 -12.44
N ASN A 93 -15.30 12.89 -13.40
CA ASN A 93 -15.26 14.34 -13.61
C ASN A 93 -16.45 15.14 -13.07
N LYS A 94 -17.12 14.67 -12.03
CA LYS A 94 -18.07 15.52 -11.29
C LYS A 94 -17.75 15.48 -9.80
N ASN A 95 -17.34 16.63 -9.30
CA ASN A 95 -17.18 17.07 -7.92
C ASN A 95 -15.81 16.84 -7.25
N GLY A 96 -14.98 17.88 -7.31
CA GLY A 96 -13.94 18.12 -6.32
C GLY A 96 -14.58 18.30 -4.92
N SER A 97 -13.82 17.88 -3.90
CA SER A 97 -13.99 18.20 -2.47
C SER A 97 -15.01 17.45 -1.59
N ASN A 98 -15.34 16.17 -1.88
CA ASN A 98 -16.16 15.40 -0.92
C ASN A 98 -15.85 13.88 -0.89
N SER A 99 -14.57 13.47 -1.04
CA SER A 99 -14.21 12.05 -1.12
C SER A 99 -14.40 11.26 0.19
N ASP A 100 -14.49 11.93 1.33
CA ASP A 100 -14.63 11.26 2.64
C ASP A 100 -16.08 10.83 2.96
N LYS A 101 -17.05 11.23 2.12
CA LYS A 101 -18.49 10.94 2.27
C LYS A 101 -19.07 10.06 1.17
N LEU A 102 -18.24 9.37 0.39
CA LEU A 102 -18.74 8.38 -0.58
C LEU A 102 -19.59 7.33 0.14
N SER A 103 -20.80 7.10 -0.35
CA SER A 103 -21.66 6.04 0.15
C SER A 103 -20.97 4.68 -0.01
N ASN A 104 -21.37 3.69 0.79
CA ASN A 104 -20.77 2.33 0.70
C ASN A 104 -20.94 1.72 -0.68
N LEU A 105 -22.04 2.01 -1.36
CA LEU A 105 -22.29 1.56 -2.72
C LEU A 105 -21.29 2.17 -3.70
N GLU A 106 -20.95 3.44 -3.54
CA GLU A 106 -19.95 4.13 -4.36
C GLU A 106 -18.54 3.59 -4.12
N LYS A 107 -18.17 3.28 -2.88
CA LYS A 107 -16.84 2.67 -2.56
C LYS A 107 -16.71 1.27 -3.14
N ASN A 108 -17.75 0.45 -3.05
CA ASN A 108 -17.77 -0.87 -3.68
C ASN A 108 -17.70 -0.77 -5.21
N ASN A 109 -18.40 0.20 -5.81
CA ASN A 109 -18.35 0.45 -7.24
C ASN A 109 -16.96 0.98 -7.66
N SER A 110 -16.34 1.83 -6.84
CA SER A 110 -14.98 2.32 -7.08
C SER A 110 -13.94 1.19 -7.04
N LEU A 111 -14.04 0.26 -6.09
CA LEU A 111 -13.15 -0.91 -6.07
C LEU A 111 -13.32 -1.76 -7.34
N ARG A 112 -14.55 -2.04 -7.74
CA ARG A 112 -14.85 -2.80 -8.98
C ARG A 112 -14.39 -2.09 -10.25
N ALA A 113 -14.29 -0.76 -10.23
CA ALA A 113 -13.84 0.03 -11.37
C ALA A 113 -12.32 -0.02 -11.58
N ILE A 114 -11.55 -0.27 -10.52
CA ILE A 114 -10.07 -0.23 -10.54
C ILE A 114 -9.41 -1.60 -10.38
N ALA A 115 -10.15 -2.62 -9.96
CA ALA A 115 -9.64 -3.94 -9.63
C ALA A 115 -10.35 -5.04 -10.43
N PHE A 116 -9.65 -6.16 -10.64
CA PHE A 116 -10.16 -7.35 -11.32
C PHE A 116 -10.47 -8.43 -10.28
N PRO A 117 -11.58 -9.19 -10.42
CA PRO A 117 -11.82 -10.34 -9.55
C PRO A 117 -10.68 -11.37 -9.64
N VAL A 118 -10.21 -11.85 -8.50
CA VAL A 118 -9.15 -12.88 -8.47
C VAL A 118 -9.61 -14.20 -9.08
N VAL A 119 -10.90 -14.50 -9.04
CA VAL A 119 -11.47 -15.71 -9.67
C VAL A 119 -11.26 -15.76 -11.19
N GLU A 120 -11.04 -14.62 -11.82
CA GLU A 120 -10.61 -14.55 -13.21
C GLU A 120 -9.15 -14.98 -13.35
N LYS A 121 -8.75 -15.36 -14.60
CA LYS A 121 -7.37 -15.76 -14.88
C LYS A 121 -6.43 -14.54 -14.86
N ASN A 122 -5.72 -14.34 -13.75
CA ASN A 122 -4.75 -13.26 -13.56
C ASN A 122 -3.57 -13.70 -12.67
N GLU A 123 -2.57 -12.83 -12.51
CA GLU A 123 -1.36 -13.10 -11.72
C GLU A 123 -1.67 -13.34 -10.23
N ALA A 124 -2.67 -12.65 -9.68
CA ALA A 124 -3.08 -12.83 -8.29
C ALA A 124 -3.67 -14.22 -8.04
N ARG A 125 -4.47 -14.73 -8.99
CA ARG A 125 -4.99 -16.09 -8.92
C ARG A 125 -3.85 -17.10 -8.94
N GLN A 126 -2.90 -16.95 -9.86
CA GLN A 126 -1.75 -17.86 -9.93
C GLN A 126 -0.96 -17.85 -8.62
N TYR A 127 -0.66 -16.68 -8.06
CA TYR A 127 0.01 -16.54 -6.78
C TYR A 127 -0.71 -17.29 -5.64
N LEU A 128 -2.04 -17.21 -5.57
CA LEU A 128 -2.83 -17.88 -4.53
C LEU A 128 -2.90 -19.39 -4.75
N VAL A 129 -2.99 -19.83 -6.00
CA VAL A 129 -2.95 -21.26 -6.38
C VAL A 129 -1.60 -21.87 -5.99
N ASP A 130 -0.50 -21.22 -6.30
CA ASP A 130 0.85 -21.66 -5.94
C ASP A 130 1.03 -21.77 -4.42
N ARG A 131 0.35 -20.92 -3.66
CA ARG A 131 0.27 -20.99 -2.19
C ARG A 131 -0.74 -22.00 -1.67
N LYS A 132 -1.46 -22.70 -2.54
CA LYS A 132 -2.50 -23.69 -2.19
C LYS A 132 -3.69 -23.10 -1.43
N VAL A 133 -4.01 -21.83 -1.67
CA VAL A 133 -5.23 -21.22 -1.12
C VAL A 133 -6.45 -21.88 -1.78
N PRO A 134 -7.46 -22.32 -0.99
CA PRO A 134 -8.65 -22.94 -1.54
C PRO A 134 -9.43 -22.01 -2.48
N ASP A 135 -9.96 -22.55 -3.58
CA ASP A 135 -10.69 -21.77 -4.60
C ASP A 135 -11.89 -21.01 -4.00
N TYR A 136 -12.63 -21.62 -3.07
CA TYR A 136 -13.77 -20.98 -2.43
C TYR A 136 -13.42 -19.70 -1.66
N ALA A 137 -12.17 -19.60 -1.18
CA ALA A 137 -11.69 -18.46 -0.41
C ALA A 137 -11.26 -17.27 -1.30
N MET A 138 -11.17 -17.45 -2.61
CA MET A 138 -10.71 -16.43 -3.56
C MET A 138 -11.85 -15.54 -4.08
N LYS A 139 -13.11 -15.89 -3.85
CA LYS A 139 -14.30 -15.28 -4.49
C LYS A 139 -14.44 -13.78 -4.23
N ASP A 140 -14.03 -13.32 -3.04
CA ASP A 140 -14.18 -11.93 -2.61
C ASP A 140 -12.86 -11.14 -2.67
N LEU A 141 -11.83 -11.73 -3.30
CA LEU A 141 -10.53 -11.10 -3.48
C LEU A 141 -10.45 -10.40 -4.83
N TRP A 142 -9.67 -9.32 -4.86
CA TRP A 142 -9.47 -8.51 -6.05
C TRP A 142 -7.99 -8.41 -6.41
N PHE A 143 -7.71 -8.04 -7.63
CA PHE A 143 -6.38 -7.82 -8.17
C PHE A 143 -6.25 -6.44 -8.76
N VAL A 144 -5.18 -5.72 -8.39
CA VAL A 144 -4.78 -4.47 -9.04
C VAL A 144 -3.38 -4.65 -9.63
N PRO A 145 -3.19 -4.39 -10.94
CA PRO A 145 -1.87 -4.45 -11.56
C PRO A 145 -0.90 -3.40 -11.03
N GLN A 146 -1.42 -2.29 -10.51
CA GLN A 146 -0.66 -1.16 -10.02
C GLN A 146 -1.24 -0.69 -8.68
N ALA A 147 -0.46 -0.80 -7.60
CA ALA A 147 -0.86 -0.39 -6.26
C ALA A 147 -1.31 1.08 -6.20
N GLN A 148 -0.76 1.93 -7.06
CA GLN A 148 -1.09 3.35 -7.13
C GLN A 148 -2.59 3.59 -7.43
N THR A 149 -3.27 2.69 -8.15
CA THR A 149 -4.70 2.84 -8.45
C THR A 149 -5.58 2.79 -7.19
N LEU A 150 -5.08 2.21 -6.09
CA LEU A 150 -5.78 2.18 -4.81
C LEU A 150 -6.02 3.57 -4.20
N HIS A 151 -5.27 4.60 -4.62
CA HIS A 151 -5.52 6.00 -4.22
C HIS A 151 -6.93 6.48 -4.60
N LEU A 152 -7.49 5.92 -5.67
CA LEU A 152 -8.84 6.28 -6.13
C LEU A 152 -9.94 5.87 -5.15
N LEU A 153 -9.62 5.01 -4.17
CA LEU A 153 -10.57 4.57 -3.15
C LEU A 153 -10.73 5.57 -1.99
N SER A 154 -9.75 6.45 -1.76
CA SER A 154 -9.83 7.44 -0.68
C SER A 154 -8.81 8.55 -0.85
N SER A 155 -9.27 9.81 -0.79
CA SER A 155 -8.43 11.01 -0.82
C SER A 155 -7.45 11.10 0.35
N LYS A 156 -7.75 10.46 1.48
CA LYS A 156 -6.87 10.39 2.66
C LYS A 156 -5.46 9.85 2.33
N TYR A 157 -5.32 9.12 1.21
CA TYR A 157 -4.08 8.45 0.83
C TYR A 157 -3.43 8.99 -0.45
N THR A 158 -4.00 10.00 -1.09
CA THR A 158 -3.49 10.56 -2.37
C THR A 158 -2.06 11.08 -2.27
N ASP A 159 -1.65 11.56 -1.09
CA ASP A 159 -0.29 12.05 -0.86
C ASP A 159 0.75 10.95 -0.57
N ARG A 160 0.32 9.71 -0.47
CA ARG A 160 1.23 8.58 -0.27
C ARG A 160 1.75 8.09 -1.60
N VAL A 161 3.06 8.02 -1.76
CA VAL A 161 3.66 7.36 -2.91
C VAL A 161 3.51 5.85 -2.73
N LEU A 162 2.59 5.26 -3.49
CA LEU A 162 2.45 3.82 -3.62
C LEU A 162 3.28 3.37 -4.82
N GLY A 163 3.91 2.20 -4.71
CA GLY A 163 4.63 1.60 -5.83
C GLY A 163 3.69 1.18 -6.98
N ASN A 164 4.24 0.98 -8.17
CA ASN A 164 3.53 0.43 -9.32
C ASN A 164 3.58 -1.11 -9.33
N ASP A 165 3.56 -1.73 -8.17
CA ASP A 165 3.61 -3.18 -8.03
C ASP A 165 2.20 -3.80 -8.03
N PRO A 166 2.06 -5.02 -8.59
CA PRO A 166 0.79 -5.73 -8.60
C PRO A 166 0.43 -6.25 -7.21
N ARG A 167 -0.86 -6.16 -6.85
CA ARG A 167 -1.34 -6.55 -5.52
C ARG A 167 -2.64 -7.35 -5.55
N ILE A 168 -2.72 -8.30 -4.64
CA ILE A 168 -4.00 -8.86 -4.21
C ILE A 168 -4.63 -7.88 -3.25
N VAL A 169 -5.87 -7.49 -3.51
CA VAL A 169 -6.65 -6.60 -2.65
C VAL A 169 -7.62 -7.44 -1.83
N LEU A 170 -7.48 -7.32 -0.52
CA LEU A 170 -8.32 -7.98 0.48
C LEU A 170 -9.23 -6.90 1.09
N PRO A 171 -10.52 -6.87 0.72
CA PRO A 171 -11.46 -5.87 1.23
C PRO A 171 -11.89 -6.21 2.66
N PHE A 172 -12.00 -5.18 3.50
CA PHE A 172 -12.56 -5.29 4.83
C PHE A 172 -13.99 -4.76 4.81
N TYR A 173 -14.93 -5.64 5.09
CA TYR A 173 -16.33 -5.29 5.24
C TYR A 173 -16.72 -5.40 6.71
N ASN A 174 -17.53 -4.46 7.20
CA ASN A 174 -18.16 -4.60 8.50
C ASN A 174 -19.33 -5.61 8.44
N GLU A 175 -19.99 -5.84 9.56
CA GLU A 175 -21.12 -6.78 9.68
C GLU A 175 -22.31 -6.42 8.75
N ASN A 176 -22.44 -5.14 8.38
CA ASN A 176 -23.48 -4.65 7.47
C ASN A 176 -23.07 -4.75 5.98
N GLY A 177 -21.91 -5.32 5.67
CA GLY A 177 -21.39 -5.42 4.30
C GLY A 177 -20.84 -4.09 3.74
N GLU A 178 -20.55 -3.11 4.60
CA GLU A 178 -19.97 -1.85 4.20
C GLU A 178 -18.45 -1.98 4.08
N LEU A 179 -17.86 -1.48 2.98
CA LEU A 179 -16.42 -1.46 2.77
C LEU A 179 -15.76 -0.40 3.67
N VAL A 180 -15.04 -0.86 4.69
CA VAL A 180 -14.40 -0.01 5.71
C VAL A 180 -12.89 0.14 5.54
N GLY A 181 -12.30 -0.64 4.65
CA GLY A 181 -10.89 -0.58 4.30
C GLY A 181 -10.49 -1.64 3.29
N VAL A 182 -9.24 -1.60 2.86
CA VAL A 182 -8.62 -2.62 2.01
C VAL A 182 -7.19 -2.88 2.46
N SER A 183 -6.70 -4.11 2.28
CA SER A 183 -5.28 -4.41 2.38
C SER A 183 -4.77 -4.93 1.05
N GLY A 184 -3.70 -4.33 0.53
CA GLY A 184 -3.04 -4.74 -0.70
C GLY A 184 -1.80 -5.60 -0.41
N ARG A 185 -1.84 -6.90 -0.69
CA ARG A 185 -0.68 -7.80 -0.61
C ARG A 185 0.10 -7.76 -1.91
N ALA A 186 1.39 -7.41 -1.86
CA ALA A 186 2.28 -7.51 -3.01
C ALA A 186 2.48 -8.98 -3.41
N ILE A 187 2.46 -9.26 -4.71
CA ILE A 187 2.69 -10.61 -5.28
C ILE A 187 4.10 -10.77 -5.84
N ASN A 188 4.88 -9.72 -5.85
CA ASN A 188 6.30 -9.68 -6.21
C ASN A 188 7.17 -9.31 -4.99
N ASP A 189 8.48 -9.18 -5.19
CA ASP A 189 9.46 -8.79 -4.16
C ASP A 189 9.41 -7.28 -3.84
N SER A 190 8.22 -6.78 -3.54
CA SER A 190 8.04 -5.40 -3.10
C SER A 190 8.53 -5.23 -1.66
N PRO A 191 9.28 -4.15 -1.37
CA PRO A 191 9.73 -3.84 0.00
C PRO A 191 8.54 -3.57 0.94
N LEU A 192 7.41 -3.11 0.40
CA LEU A 192 6.16 -2.94 1.14
C LEU A 192 5.25 -4.15 0.92
N ARG A 193 5.41 -5.15 1.74
CA ARG A 193 4.70 -6.42 1.66
C ARG A 193 3.18 -6.28 1.75
N TYR A 194 2.71 -5.44 2.67
CA TYR A 194 1.30 -5.11 2.86
C TYR A 194 1.10 -3.60 2.86
N LEU A 195 0.02 -3.18 2.25
CA LEU A 195 -0.46 -1.81 2.25
C LEU A 195 -1.90 -1.82 2.74
N THR A 196 -2.14 -1.30 3.95
CA THR A 196 -3.50 -1.24 4.51
C THR A 196 -4.03 0.19 4.46
N MET A 197 -5.23 0.34 3.91
CA MET A 197 -5.96 1.60 3.82
C MET A 197 -7.25 1.48 4.63
N ARG A 198 -7.40 2.35 5.62
CA ARG A 198 -8.60 2.45 6.46
C ARG A 198 -9.46 3.60 5.99
N PHE A 199 -10.72 3.35 5.67
CA PHE A 199 -11.67 4.37 5.21
C PHE A 199 -12.51 4.97 6.34
N ARG A 200 -12.65 4.23 7.46
CA ARG A 200 -13.34 4.65 8.66
C ARG A 200 -12.47 4.37 9.88
N ASP A 201 -12.25 5.38 10.70
CA ASP A 201 -11.38 5.28 11.90
C ASP A 201 -12.14 4.70 13.11
N ASP A 202 -13.48 4.76 13.09
CA ASP A 202 -14.39 4.28 14.14
C ASP A 202 -14.73 2.78 14.07
N VAL A 203 -14.25 2.07 13.04
CA VAL A 203 -14.56 0.65 12.82
C VAL A 203 -13.26 -0.17 12.77
N PRO A 204 -13.19 -1.32 13.45
CA PRO A 204 -12.03 -2.20 13.37
C PRO A 204 -11.90 -2.80 11.97
N LEU A 205 -10.65 -3.00 11.51
CA LEU A 205 -10.36 -3.73 10.28
C LEU A 205 -10.25 -5.23 10.59
N ILE A 206 -11.33 -5.94 10.38
CA ILE A 206 -11.38 -7.40 10.51
C ILE A 206 -11.74 -7.98 9.14
N PHE A 207 -10.79 -8.75 8.58
CA PHE A 207 -10.99 -9.39 7.29
C PHE A 207 -12.01 -10.52 7.41
N ASN A 208 -12.88 -10.63 6.41
CA ASN A 208 -13.92 -11.67 6.29
C ASN A 208 -15.02 -11.62 7.38
N LEU A 209 -15.16 -10.52 8.13
CA LEU A 209 -16.14 -10.37 9.20
C LEU A 209 -17.59 -10.52 8.71
N ASN A 210 -17.87 -10.04 7.50
CA ASN A 210 -19.20 -10.09 6.86
C ASN A 210 -19.65 -11.52 6.47
N ASN A 211 -18.71 -12.47 6.39
CA ASN A 211 -18.98 -13.85 5.98
C ASN A 211 -18.94 -14.84 7.16
N VAL A 212 -18.76 -14.35 8.38
CA VAL A 212 -18.65 -15.19 9.59
C VAL A 212 -19.97 -15.86 9.93
N ASP A 213 -19.96 -17.18 10.04
CA ASP A 213 -21.04 -17.95 10.63
C ASP A 213 -20.81 -18.07 12.16
N ARG A 214 -21.58 -17.30 12.93
CA ARG A 214 -21.45 -17.22 14.40
C ARG A 214 -21.96 -18.47 15.12
N THR A 215 -22.58 -19.40 14.40
CA THR A 215 -23.02 -20.68 14.96
C THR A 215 -21.92 -21.74 14.95
N LYS A 216 -20.80 -21.44 14.28
CA LYS A 216 -19.63 -22.33 14.15
C LYS A 216 -18.39 -21.76 14.83
N THR A 217 -17.39 -22.61 15.01
CA THR A 217 -16.08 -22.18 15.48
C THR A 217 -15.50 -21.11 14.54
N ILE A 218 -15.07 -19.99 15.11
CA ILE A 218 -14.43 -18.91 14.39
C ILE A 218 -12.92 -19.02 14.64
N TYR A 219 -12.14 -19.08 13.56
CA TYR A 219 -10.68 -19.08 13.63
C TYR A 219 -10.16 -17.66 13.40
N VAL A 220 -9.30 -17.19 14.29
CA VAL A 220 -8.70 -15.84 14.20
C VAL A 220 -7.22 -15.97 13.89
N THR A 221 -6.76 -15.28 12.85
CA THR A 221 -5.36 -15.22 12.44
C THR A 221 -4.84 -13.78 12.44
N GLU A 222 -3.50 -13.61 12.44
CA GLU A 222 -2.88 -12.29 12.31
C GLU A 222 -2.98 -11.77 10.86
N GLY A 223 -2.82 -12.66 9.88
CA GLY A 223 -2.76 -12.29 8.47
C GLY A 223 -4.02 -12.64 7.69
N PRO A 224 -4.57 -11.70 6.89
CA PRO A 224 -5.74 -12.00 6.05
C PRO A 224 -5.56 -13.19 5.11
N ILE A 225 -4.36 -13.38 4.54
CA ILE A 225 -4.07 -14.55 3.67
C ILE A 225 -4.13 -15.85 4.46
N ASP A 226 -3.67 -15.85 5.71
CA ASP A 226 -3.64 -17.07 6.53
C ASP A 226 -5.05 -17.51 6.92
N SER A 227 -5.97 -16.57 7.10
CA SER A 227 -7.39 -16.88 7.37
C SER A 227 -8.09 -17.58 6.21
N LEU A 228 -7.60 -17.43 4.97
CA LEU A 228 -8.18 -18.06 3.78
C LEU A 228 -8.07 -19.60 3.79
N PHE A 229 -7.15 -20.16 4.57
CA PHE A 229 -6.98 -21.61 4.72
C PHE A 229 -7.94 -22.23 5.72
N LEU A 230 -8.61 -21.43 6.52
CA LEU A 230 -9.45 -21.88 7.60
C LEU A 230 -10.94 -21.69 7.28
N PRO A 231 -11.76 -22.73 7.43
CA PRO A 231 -13.21 -22.55 7.31
C PRO A 231 -13.66 -21.58 8.40
N ASN A 232 -14.48 -20.60 8.06
CA ASN A 232 -14.95 -19.56 8.99
C ASN A 232 -13.80 -18.76 9.63
N GLY A 233 -12.71 -18.55 8.87
CA GLY A 233 -11.53 -17.80 9.31
C GLY A 233 -11.70 -16.29 9.14
N ILE A 234 -11.22 -15.53 10.14
CA ILE A 234 -11.10 -14.07 10.12
C ILE A 234 -9.68 -13.66 10.44
N ALA A 235 -9.32 -12.42 10.08
CA ALA A 235 -8.03 -11.86 10.47
C ALA A 235 -8.16 -10.42 10.96
N VAL A 236 -7.33 -10.07 11.94
CA VAL A 236 -7.18 -8.69 12.43
C VAL A 236 -6.06 -8.01 11.67
N ALA A 237 -6.26 -6.75 11.21
CA ALA A 237 -5.28 -5.99 10.41
C ALA A 237 -4.88 -4.67 11.11
#